data_3103885a3fbcad45563546b5d3a25fbd
#
_entry.id   3103885a3fbcad45563546b5d3a25fbd
#
_cell.length_a   1.000
_cell.length_b   1.000
_cell.length_c   1.000
_cell.angle_alpha   90.00
_cell.angle_beta   90.00
_cell.angle_gamma   90.00
#
_symmetry.space_group_name_H-M   'P 1'
#
loop_
_entity.id
_entity.type
_entity.pdbx_description
1 polymer ?
#
loop_
_entity_poly.entity_id
_entity_poly.type
_entity_poly.pdbx_seq_one_letter_code
_entity_poly.pdbx_strand_id
1 'polypeptide(L)'
;MREENKLLIKDIKDSEIPNYQRGYKWEISNVEDLLNDINNINNIDKNEHCLHNLTIIENENKWEIIDGQQRLTTIFLILKYLGKEYYSLSYKIRQNTEDFFNNEINDIIKNLKDNKYKKELELFNDMKNKNNNYDKQDIYYICRALFTIYNWFNKNYKDKPIEEFIEKLESVYFYKHEIKTNIKGETIFSNLNSGRVPLTDIELIKADLIINISEIEAKGNKSEILINEIRSNIGRLWDEMESWLAQDEVWYWIAPKNNSVNKLSLLFGLCSELKEGKNIYEKYYNYVYDKNLKCDYSKIKTIWNKIRNYYYTIKDWYLDNDLYHLIGIIVSFDININEFIENNSNIKNKNELKSKLKNEIIRHLKLTNKDNKLKFGDIDYLELDYNNDKVNKIFTLLNCLEGYNNKDNRFNEHFRYRFDIHNKYNWSIEHIIPRNPKKDTILDYFNDIIKILYNEQNEELEKIKVEIKEKLNEPKYKEFNGSIEKLKLSNNDKLKEEFIEDFNNIIDINNIGNLALLGIDTNSSLKNKIFKEKRNILLKFISNEGRFIPPLTLKVFSKTFDGANGKEMYWTHEDFNKYEEYQEKKLKYFINSIEKRGNNNE
;
A
#
# COMPACT_ATOMS: atom_id res chain seq x y z
N MET A 1 19.22 -0.54 -45.09
CA MET A 1 18.50 -1.73 -44.56
C MET A 1 17.51 -2.11 -45.65
N ARG A 2 17.42 -3.39 -46.02
CA ARG A 2 16.64 -3.84 -47.18
C ARG A 2 15.15 -3.69 -46.91
N GLU A 3 14.38 -3.24 -47.90
CA GLU A 3 12.90 -3.14 -47.86
C GLU A 3 12.20 -4.48 -47.53
N GLU A 4 12.90 -5.59 -47.73
CA GLU A 4 12.42 -6.96 -47.53
C GLU A 4 11.97 -7.32 -46.09
N ASN A 5 12.33 -6.52 -45.07
CA ASN A 5 11.99 -6.78 -43.68
C ASN A 5 10.93 -5.82 -43.10
N LYS A 6 10.34 -4.98 -43.92
CA LYS A 6 9.29 -4.06 -43.52
C LYS A 6 7.98 -4.82 -43.40
N LEU A 7 7.40 -4.83 -42.20
CA LEU A 7 6.16 -5.52 -41.86
C LEU A 7 5.08 -4.48 -41.50
N LEU A 8 4.12 -4.28 -42.39
CA LEU A 8 2.97 -3.44 -42.07
C LEU A 8 2.07 -4.09 -41.03
N ILE A 9 1.34 -3.27 -40.26
CA ILE A 9 0.45 -3.78 -39.19
C ILE A 9 -0.58 -4.77 -39.72
N LYS A 10 -1.10 -4.55 -40.94
CA LYS A 10 -2.07 -5.43 -41.60
C LYS A 10 -1.52 -6.81 -42.00
N ASP A 11 -0.19 -6.94 -42.07
CA ASP A 11 0.50 -8.16 -42.53
C ASP A 11 1.00 -8.99 -41.33
N ILE A 12 0.71 -8.55 -40.12
CA ILE A 12 1.05 -9.29 -38.89
C ILE A 12 0.17 -10.53 -38.79
N LYS A 13 0.79 -11.68 -38.53
CA LYS A 13 0.08 -12.96 -38.31
C LYS A 13 -0.38 -13.07 -36.88
N ASP A 14 -1.26 -14.05 -36.63
CA ASP A 14 -1.65 -14.43 -35.29
C ASP A 14 -0.43 -14.70 -34.41
N SER A 15 -0.44 -14.12 -33.20
CA SER A 15 0.75 -13.99 -32.38
C SER A 15 0.51 -14.49 -30.96
N GLU A 16 1.53 -15.13 -30.39
CA GLU A 16 1.53 -15.63 -29.02
C GLU A 16 2.67 -14.99 -28.22
N ILE A 17 2.34 -14.48 -27.04
CA ILE A 17 3.32 -14.01 -26.07
C ILE A 17 3.73 -15.19 -25.19
N PRO A 18 5.02 -15.59 -25.21
CA PRO A 18 5.48 -16.79 -24.50
C PRO A 18 5.53 -16.59 -22.98
N ASN A 19 5.69 -17.70 -22.27
CA ASN A 19 5.63 -17.78 -20.80
C ASN A 19 6.75 -17.05 -20.06
N TYR A 20 7.90 -16.84 -20.66
CA TYR A 20 9.04 -16.13 -20.05
C TYR A 20 8.90 -14.61 -20.13
N GLN A 21 7.92 -14.09 -20.86
CA GLN A 21 7.68 -12.65 -20.95
C GLN A 21 6.71 -12.17 -19.86
N ARG A 22 6.87 -10.89 -19.47
CA ARG A 22 5.97 -10.22 -18.53
C ARG A 22 4.60 -9.93 -19.16
N GLY A 23 3.59 -9.66 -18.33
CA GLY A 23 2.32 -9.14 -18.77
C GLY A 23 2.41 -7.74 -19.36
N TYR A 24 1.29 -7.28 -19.90
CA TYR A 24 1.17 -5.91 -20.36
C TYR A 24 1.31 -4.91 -19.19
N LYS A 25 2.19 -3.90 -19.35
CA LYS A 25 2.54 -2.93 -18.29
C LYS A 25 2.81 -1.51 -18.78
N TRP A 26 2.37 -1.15 -19.99
CA TRP A 26 2.55 0.21 -20.46
C TRP A 26 1.76 1.22 -19.64
N GLU A 27 2.43 2.33 -19.32
CA GLU A 27 1.87 3.48 -18.63
C GLU A 27 1.06 4.36 -19.60
N ILE A 28 0.25 5.27 -19.04
CA ILE A 28 -0.56 6.23 -19.82
C ILE A 28 0.31 6.97 -20.84
N SER A 29 1.47 7.49 -20.40
CA SER A 29 2.40 8.22 -21.25
C SER A 29 2.87 7.39 -22.45
N ASN A 30 3.19 6.10 -22.26
CA ASN A 30 3.64 5.26 -23.38
C ASN A 30 2.54 5.05 -24.44
N VAL A 31 1.29 4.94 -23.99
CA VAL A 31 0.12 4.79 -24.88
C VAL A 31 -0.13 6.11 -25.63
N GLU A 32 -0.10 7.24 -24.91
CA GLU A 32 -0.29 8.57 -25.51
C GLU A 32 0.83 8.92 -26.48
N ASP A 33 2.09 8.63 -26.15
CA ASP A 33 3.24 8.85 -27.01
C ASP A 33 3.07 8.09 -28.34
N LEU A 34 2.71 6.79 -28.29
CA LEU A 34 2.46 6.01 -29.50
C LEU A 34 1.31 6.58 -30.35
N LEU A 35 0.20 6.97 -29.72
CA LEU A 35 -0.94 7.58 -30.43
C LEU A 35 -0.56 8.92 -31.07
N ASN A 36 0.22 9.74 -30.37
CA ASN A 36 0.71 11.01 -30.87
C ASN A 36 1.70 10.82 -32.02
N ASP A 37 2.61 9.85 -31.93
CA ASP A 37 3.57 9.53 -33.00
C ASP A 37 2.85 9.13 -34.27
N ILE A 38 1.84 8.25 -34.16
CA ILE A 38 1.01 7.86 -35.31
C ILE A 38 0.23 9.05 -35.86
N ASN A 39 -0.36 9.86 -34.99
CA ASN A 39 -1.15 11.02 -35.42
C ASN A 39 -0.32 12.10 -36.14
N ASN A 40 0.95 12.24 -35.77
CA ASN A 40 1.87 13.23 -36.36
C ASN A 40 2.47 12.79 -37.70
N ILE A 41 2.13 11.61 -38.21
CA ILE A 41 2.54 11.18 -39.59
C ILE A 41 1.91 12.13 -40.60
N ASN A 42 2.74 12.86 -41.33
CA ASN A 42 2.29 13.75 -42.39
C ASN A 42 2.28 13.02 -43.76
N ASN A 43 1.12 12.94 -44.36
CA ASN A 43 0.95 12.29 -45.67
C ASN A 43 1.74 12.98 -46.84
N ILE A 44 2.27 14.20 -46.59
CA ILE A 44 2.94 15.02 -47.63
C ILE A 44 4.38 14.54 -47.92
N ASP A 45 5.07 13.96 -46.90
CA ASP A 45 6.50 13.63 -47.02
C ASP A 45 6.81 12.12 -47.10
N LYS A 46 5.82 11.25 -47.25
CA LYS A 46 5.99 9.77 -47.14
C LYS A 46 6.74 9.35 -45.86
N ASN A 47 6.60 10.10 -44.80
CA ASN A 47 7.22 9.77 -43.49
C ASN A 47 6.43 8.64 -42.86
N GLU A 48 6.81 7.42 -43.23
CA GLU A 48 6.31 6.21 -42.61
C GLU A 48 6.87 6.11 -41.16
N HIS A 49 6.02 5.80 -40.21
CA HIS A 49 6.47 5.63 -38.81
C HIS A 49 6.91 4.19 -38.56
N CYS A 50 8.15 4.05 -38.09
CA CYS A 50 8.73 2.76 -37.74
C CYS A 50 8.56 2.48 -36.23
N LEU A 51 7.86 1.41 -35.90
CA LEU A 51 7.70 0.92 -34.50
C LEU A 51 8.92 0.13 -33.98
N HIS A 52 10.08 0.29 -34.61
CA HIS A 52 11.30 -0.48 -34.35
C HIS A 52 11.15 -1.98 -34.68
N ASN A 53 12.00 -2.83 -34.04
CA ASN A 53 12.03 -4.24 -34.34
C ASN A 53 10.86 -4.99 -33.71
N LEU A 54 10.30 -5.93 -34.44
CA LEU A 54 9.47 -7.03 -33.93
C LEU A 54 10.25 -8.33 -34.16
N THR A 55 10.76 -8.90 -33.09
CA THR A 55 11.53 -10.15 -33.16
C THR A 55 10.60 -11.33 -32.91
N ILE A 56 10.61 -12.29 -33.83
CA ILE A 56 9.70 -13.43 -33.82
C ILE A 56 10.43 -14.75 -34.08
N ILE A 57 9.83 -15.83 -33.61
CA ILE A 57 10.05 -17.18 -34.12
C ILE A 57 8.77 -17.62 -34.81
N GLU A 58 8.88 -18.06 -36.05
CA GLU A 58 7.74 -18.54 -36.82
C GLU A 58 7.48 -20.03 -36.49
N ASN A 59 6.35 -20.29 -35.85
CA ASN A 59 5.82 -21.63 -35.62
C ASN A 59 4.72 -21.92 -36.66
N GLU A 60 4.35 -23.18 -36.86
CA GLU A 60 3.45 -23.64 -37.94
C GLU A 60 2.16 -22.80 -38.08
N ASN A 61 1.58 -22.31 -36.96
CA ASN A 61 0.29 -21.60 -36.98
C ASN A 61 0.31 -20.20 -36.37
N LYS A 62 1.33 -19.84 -35.61
CA LYS A 62 1.42 -18.55 -34.90
C LYS A 62 2.86 -18.05 -34.81
N TRP A 63 3.02 -16.74 -34.69
CA TRP A 63 4.31 -16.16 -34.36
C TRP A 63 4.51 -16.11 -32.85
N GLU A 64 5.61 -16.68 -32.37
CA GLU A 64 6.07 -16.49 -31.00
C GLU A 64 6.84 -15.16 -30.92
N ILE A 65 6.36 -14.22 -30.12
CA ILE A 65 6.92 -12.87 -30.01
C ILE A 65 8.08 -12.88 -29.00
N ILE A 66 9.29 -12.58 -29.47
CA ILE A 66 10.50 -12.51 -28.64
C ILE A 66 10.78 -11.09 -28.15
N ASP A 67 10.57 -10.08 -28.98
CA ASP A 67 10.67 -8.67 -28.59
C ASP A 67 9.61 -7.84 -29.32
N GLY A 68 9.13 -6.78 -28.69
CA GLY A 68 8.11 -5.88 -29.22
C GLY A 68 6.70 -6.10 -28.67
N GLN A 69 6.51 -7.02 -27.68
CA GLN A 69 5.20 -7.40 -27.15
C GLN A 69 4.34 -6.22 -26.66
N GLN A 70 4.91 -5.24 -25.94
CA GLN A 70 4.14 -4.12 -25.37
C GLN A 70 3.53 -3.25 -26.49
N ARG A 71 4.33 -2.93 -27.51
CA ARG A 71 3.89 -2.18 -28.68
C ARG A 71 2.84 -2.95 -29.47
N LEU A 72 3.09 -4.24 -29.69
CA LEU A 72 2.16 -5.11 -30.40
C LEU A 72 0.81 -5.20 -29.68
N THR A 73 0.82 -5.35 -28.35
CA THR A 73 -0.40 -5.37 -27.55
C THR A 73 -1.14 -4.03 -27.60
N THR A 74 -0.44 -2.90 -27.55
CA THR A 74 -1.08 -1.57 -27.64
C THR A 74 -1.71 -1.36 -29.02
N ILE A 75 -1.02 -1.73 -30.11
CA ILE A 75 -1.59 -1.69 -31.46
C ILE A 75 -2.84 -2.60 -31.55
N PHE A 76 -2.80 -3.79 -30.98
CA PHE A 76 -3.97 -4.67 -30.91
C PHE A 76 -5.17 -3.98 -30.22
N LEU A 77 -4.95 -3.30 -29.08
CA LEU A 77 -6.00 -2.57 -28.37
C LEU A 77 -6.53 -1.38 -29.18
N ILE A 78 -5.66 -0.66 -29.91
CA ILE A 78 -6.05 0.44 -30.81
C ILE A 78 -6.90 -0.12 -31.95
N LEU A 79 -6.49 -1.21 -32.59
CA LEU A 79 -7.24 -1.87 -33.65
C LEU A 79 -8.63 -2.30 -33.18
N LYS A 80 -8.73 -2.94 -32.02
CA LYS A 80 -10.01 -3.31 -31.41
C LYS A 80 -10.91 -2.09 -31.16
N TYR A 81 -10.34 -0.98 -30.65
CA TYR A 81 -11.08 0.27 -30.44
C TYR A 81 -11.63 0.85 -31.76
N LEU A 82 -10.85 0.74 -32.85
CA LEU A 82 -11.22 1.18 -34.19
C LEU A 82 -12.14 0.19 -34.97
N GLY A 83 -12.44 -0.98 -34.35
CA GLY A 83 -13.24 -2.01 -35.02
C GLY A 83 -12.51 -2.73 -36.16
N LYS A 84 -11.18 -2.79 -36.08
CA LYS A 84 -10.32 -3.49 -37.06
C LYS A 84 -9.75 -4.76 -36.43
N GLU A 85 -9.63 -5.82 -37.22
CA GLU A 85 -9.06 -7.10 -36.79
C GLU A 85 -8.09 -7.59 -37.86
N TYR A 86 -6.77 -7.41 -37.62
CA TYR A 86 -5.72 -7.88 -38.52
C TYR A 86 -5.03 -9.15 -38.02
N TYR A 87 -4.93 -9.33 -36.72
CA TYR A 87 -4.31 -10.48 -36.08
C TYR A 87 -4.95 -10.78 -34.71
N SER A 88 -4.82 -12.01 -34.26
CA SER A 88 -5.13 -12.39 -32.88
C SER A 88 -3.88 -12.32 -31.99
N LEU A 89 -4.08 -12.07 -30.69
CA LEU A 89 -3.01 -12.03 -29.71
C LEU A 89 -3.38 -12.90 -28.51
N SER A 90 -2.52 -13.85 -28.18
CA SER A 90 -2.70 -14.74 -27.03
C SER A 90 -1.51 -14.68 -26.09
N TYR A 91 -1.73 -15.04 -24.81
CA TYR A 91 -0.70 -15.11 -23.78
C TYR A 91 -0.65 -16.54 -23.23
N LYS A 92 0.45 -17.24 -23.47
CA LYS A 92 0.59 -18.69 -23.19
C LYS A 92 0.26 -19.13 -21.76
N ILE A 93 0.58 -18.30 -20.76
CA ILE A 93 0.35 -18.61 -19.34
C ILE A 93 -0.72 -17.74 -18.69
N ARG A 94 -1.31 -16.80 -19.41
CA ARG A 94 -2.31 -15.86 -18.91
C ARG A 94 -3.65 -16.09 -19.58
N GLN A 95 -4.20 -17.27 -19.36
CA GLN A 95 -5.48 -17.66 -19.94
C GLN A 95 -6.60 -16.66 -19.63
N ASN A 96 -6.58 -16.06 -18.43
CA ASN A 96 -7.52 -15.00 -18.07
C ASN A 96 -7.39 -13.73 -18.94
N THR A 97 -6.18 -13.40 -19.43
CA THR A 97 -5.96 -12.26 -20.34
C THR A 97 -6.47 -12.58 -21.73
N GLU A 98 -6.31 -13.81 -22.21
CA GLU A 98 -6.89 -14.27 -23.48
C GLU A 98 -8.41 -14.29 -23.40
N ASP A 99 -8.98 -14.82 -22.34
CA ASP A 99 -10.43 -14.80 -22.10
C ASP A 99 -10.95 -13.35 -22.03
N PHE A 100 -10.21 -12.44 -21.40
CA PHE A 100 -10.53 -11.04 -21.34
C PHE A 100 -10.52 -10.38 -22.73
N PHE A 101 -9.52 -10.69 -23.57
CA PHE A 101 -9.45 -10.19 -24.95
C PHE A 101 -10.62 -10.66 -25.80
N ASN A 102 -11.02 -11.91 -25.65
CA ASN A 102 -12.07 -12.51 -26.46
C ASN A 102 -13.47 -12.09 -26.02
N ASN A 103 -13.70 -11.94 -24.70
CA ASN A 103 -15.04 -11.81 -24.17
C ASN A 103 -15.40 -10.39 -23.71
N GLU A 104 -14.42 -9.56 -23.31
CA GLU A 104 -14.72 -8.31 -22.59
C GLU A 104 -14.40 -7.05 -23.40
N ILE A 105 -13.37 -7.06 -24.26
CA ILE A 105 -12.87 -5.84 -24.90
C ILE A 105 -13.96 -5.10 -25.68
N ASN A 106 -14.77 -5.81 -26.42
CA ASN A 106 -15.81 -5.19 -27.25
C ASN A 106 -16.89 -4.50 -26.39
N ASP A 107 -17.29 -5.14 -25.30
CA ASP A 107 -18.25 -4.56 -24.33
C ASP A 107 -17.65 -3.35 -23.62
N ILE A 108 -16.37 -3.43 -23.25
CA ILE A 108 -15.64 -2.30 -22.64
C ILE A 108 -15.61 -1.11 -23.59
N ILE A 109 -15.24 -1.32 -24.84
CA ILE A 109 -15.17 -0.25 -25.86
C ILE A 109 -16.54 0.39 -26.06
N LYS A 110 -17.60 -0.40 -26.13
CA LYS A 110 -18.98 0.10 -26.21
C LYS A 110 -19.32 0.95 -24.99
N ASN A 111 -19.10 0.43 -23.79
CA ASN A 111 -19.36 1.13 -22.54
C ASN A 111 -18.56 2.43 -22.39
N LEU A 112 -17.31 2.47 -22.87
CA LEU A 112 -16.49 3.68 -22.93
C LEU A 112 -17.12 4.72 -23.88
N LYS A 113 -17.51 4.32 -25.10
CA LYS A 113 -18.18 5.19 -26.07
C LYS A 113 -19.52 5.73 -25.54
N ASP A 114 -20.22 4.96 -24.71
CA ASP A 114 -21.45 5.36 -24.03
C ASP A 114 -21.21 6.21 -22.74
N ASN A 115 -19.95 6.62 -22.48
CA ASN A 115 -19.55 7.42 -21.31
C ASN A 115 -19.87 6.78 -19.95
N LYS A 116 -19.90 5.46 -19.85
CA LYS A 116 -20.23 4.73 -18.60
C LYS A 116 -19.18 4.97 -17.50
N TYR A 117 -17.91 5.12 -17.87
CA TYR A 117 -16.80 5.25 -16.93
C TYR A 117 -16.20 6.64 -16.98
N LYS A 118 -15.96 7.26 -15.82
CA LYS A 118 -15.31 8.57 -15.67
C LYS A 118 -13.83 8.47 -15.31
N LYS A 119 -13.42 7.33 -14.79
CA LYS A 119 -12.04 7.05 -14.35
C LYS A 119 -11.64 5.63 -14.75
N GLU A 120 -10.37 5.43 -15.03
CA GLU A 120 -9.79 4.12 -15.36
C GLU A 120 -10.05 3.05 -14.29
N LEU A 121 -10.01 3.47 -13.01
CA LEU A 121 -10.23 2.58 -11.87
C LEU A 121 -11.67 2.07 -11.79
N GLU A 122 -12.65 2.87 -12.23
CA GLU A 122 -14.06 2.45 -12.30
C GLU A 122 -14.24 1.32 -13.30
N LEU A 123 -13.60 1.42 -14.47
CA LEU A 123 -13.59 0.37 -15.47
C LEU A 123 -12.98 -0.93 -14.94
N PHE A 124 -11.78 -0.83 -14.34
CA PHE A 124 -11.12 -2.02 -13.80
C PHE A 124 -11.95 -2.68 -12.69
N ASN A 125 -12.51 -1.90 -11.76
CA ASN A 125 -13.34 -2.42 -10.67
C ASN A 125 -14.63 -3.10 -11.21
N ASP A 126 -15.24 -2.57 -12.26
CA ASP A 126 -16.41 -3.19 -12.90
C ASP A 126 -16.05 -4.58 -13.48
N MET A 127 -14.89 -4.68 -14.15
CA MET A 127 -14.38 -5.95 -14.68
C MET A 127 -14.03 -6.95 -13.57
N LYS A 128 -13.36 -6.51 -12.54
CA LYS A 128 -13.05 -7.31 -11.35
C LYS A 128 -14.32 -7.84 -10.68
N ASN A 129 -15.35 -7.00 -10.52
CA ASN A 129 -16.63 -7.40 -9.94
C ASN A 129 -17.41 -8.38 -10.85
N LYS A 130 -17.27 -8.24 -12.18
CA LYS A 130 -17.88 -9.16 -13.15
C LYS A 130 -17.26 -10.55 -13.06
N ASN A 131 -15.93 -10.63 -12.88
CA ASN A 131 -15.21 -11.89 -12.74
C ASN A 131 -13.93 -11.68 -11.91
N ASN A 132 -13.85 -12.33 -10.74
CA ASN A 132 -12.68 -12.26 -9.85
C ASN A 132 -11.36 -12.72 -10.50
N ASN A 133 -11.42 -13.53 -11.56
CA ASN A 133 -10.24 -13.91 -12.32
C ASN A 133 -9.60 -12.74 -13.07
N TYR A 134 -10.31 -11.62 -13.24
CA TYR A 134 -9.81 -10.40 -13.87
C TYR A 134 -9.09 -9.46 -12.88
N ASP A 135 -9.01 -9.80 -11.61
CA ASP A 135 -8.17 -9.08 -10.63
C ASP A 135 -6.69 -9.40 -10.85
N LYS A 136 -6.16 -8.94 -11.98
CA LYS A 136 -4.77 -9.17 -12.42
C LYS A 136 -4.13 -7.86 -12.87
N GLN A 137 -2.82 -7.75 -12.65
CA GLN A 137 -2.06 -6.56 -12.97
C GLN A 137 -2.09 -6.22 -14.47
N ASP A 138 -1.93 -7.19 -15.34
CA ASP A 138 -1.97 -6.98 -16.79
C ASP A 138 -3.36 -6.53 -17.26
N ILE A 139 -4.44 -7.08 -16.72
CA ILE A 139 -5.81 -6.64 -17.01
C ILE A 139 -6.03 -5.21 -16.53
N TYR A 140 -5.51 -4.83 -15.37
CA TYR A 140 -5.52 -3.44 -14.91
C TYR A 140 -4.87 -2.49 -15.94
N TYR A 141 -3.67 -2.82 -16.41
CA TYR A 141 -2.97 -2.02 -17.42
C TYR A 141 -3.70 -2.01 -18.77
N ILE A 142 -4.34 -3.11 -19.17
CA ILE A 142 -5.16 -3.17 -20.38
C ILE A 142 -6.39 -2.27 -20.25
N CYS A 143 -7.11 -2.32 -19.13
CA CYS A 143 -8.24 -1.41 -18.87
C CYS A 143 -7.80 0.06 -18.91
N ARG A 144 -6.66 0.37 -18.31
CA ARG A 144 -6.07 1.71 -18.33
C ARG A 144 -5.69 2.15 -19.74
N ALA A 145 -5.08 1.27 -20.51
CA ALA A 145 -4.74 1.57 -21.91
C ALA A 145 -5.99 1.84 -22.75
N LEU A 146 -7.04 1.02 -22.63
CA LEU A 146 -8.32 1.24 -23.34
C LEU A 146 -8.97 2.56 -22.94
N PHE A 147 -8.97 2.91 -21.66
CA PHE A 147 -9.48 4.19 -21.18
C PHE A 147 -8.66 5.37 -21.70
N THR A 148 -7.32 5.22 -21.77
CA THR A 148 -6.42 6.23 -22.35
C THR A 148 -6.67 6.40 -23.84
N ILE A 149 -6.79 5.31 -24.61
CA ILE A 149 -7.11 5.31 -26.03
C ILE A 149 -8.44 6.05 -26.26
N TYR A 150 -9.49 5.68 -25.52
CA TYR A 150 -10.78 6.34 -25.62
C TYR A 150 -10.71 7.86 -25.38
N ASN A 151 -10.06 8.29 -24.29
CA ASN A 151 -9.93 9.71 -23.96
C ASN A 151 -9.12 10.46 -25.03
N TRP A 152 -8.05 9.83 -25.52
CA TRP A 152 -7.21 10.42 -26.55
C TRP A 152 -8.00 10.64 -27.86
N PHE A 153 -8.80 9.65 -28.30
CA PHE A 153 -9.65 9.80 -29.49
C PHE A 153 -10.75 10.84 -29.28
N ASN A 154 -11.38 10.89 -28.13
CA ASN A 154 -12.37 11.91 -27.81
C ASN A 154 -11.80 13.32 -27.83
N LYS A 155 -10.53 13.47 -27.44
CA LYS A 155 -9.85 14.77 -27.46
C LYS A 155 -9.42 15.19 -28.87
N ASN A 156 -8.91 14.26 -29.67
CA ASN A 156 -8.22 14.58 -30.93
C ASN A 156 -9.07 14.34 -32.17
N TYR A 157 -10.09 13.46 -32.10
CA TYR A 157 -10.93 13.02 -33.23
C TYR A 157 -12.44 13.17 -32.96
N LYS A 158 -12.86 14.01 -32.01
CA LYS A 158 -14.27 14.24 -31.72
C LYS A 158 -15.01 14.82 -32.96
N ASP A 159 -14.36 15.74 -33.64
CA ASP A 159 -14.90 16.48 -34.78
C ASP A 159 -14.14 16.20 -36.10
N LYS A 160 -13.33 15.15 -36.13
CA LYS A 160 -12.55 14.71 -37.29
C LYS A 160 -12.92 13.29 -37.70
N PRO A 161 -12.83 12.95 -38.97
CA PRO A 161 -13.05 11.58 -39.42
C PRO A 161 -11.96 10.64 -38.86
N ILE A 162 -12.40 9.55 -38.27
CA ILE A 162 -11.51 8.53 -37.68
C ILE A 162 -10.69 7.81 -38.75
N GLU A 163 -11.18 7.83 -39.98
CA GLU A 163 -10.55 7.27 -41.18
C GLU A 163 -9.16 7.87 -41.44
N GLU A 164 -8.95 9.15 -41.13
CA GLU A 164 -7.63 9.79 -41.22
C GLU A 164 -6.58 9.13 -40.30
N PHE A 165 -6.99 8.71 -39.10
CA PHE A 165 -6.09 8.01 -38.20
C PHE A 165 -5.85 6.57 -38.67
N ILE A 166 -6.87 5.90 -39.21
CA ILE A 166 -6.76 4.54 -39.72
C ILE A 166 -5.76 4.50 -40.89
N GLU A 167 -5.83 5.44 -41.82
CA GLU A 167 -4.87 5.54 -42.95
C GLU A 167 -3.43 5.70 -42.44
N LYS A 168 -3.22 6.56 -41.43
CA LYS A 168 -1.91 6.73 -40.80
C LYS A 168 -1.44 5.44 -40.11
N LEU A 169 -2.32 4.78 -39.34
CA LEU A 169 -2.03 3.53 -38.65
C LEU A 169 -1.66 2.41 -39.64
N GLU A 170 -2.31 2.34 -40.82
CA GLU A 170 -2.02 1.35 -41.87
C GLU A 170 -0.66 1.59 -42.56
N SER A 171 -0.12 2.81 -42.48
CA SER A 171 1.23 3.13 -42.96
C SER A 171 2.34 2.81 -41.97
N VAL A 172 2.00 2.50 -40.71
CA VAL A 172 2.95 2.15 -39.67
C VAL A 172 3.50 0.73 -39.89
N TYR A 173 4.77 0.54 -39.59
CA TYR A 173 5.41 -0.75 -39.77
C TYR A 173 6.41 -1.10 -38.67
N PHE A 174 6.66 -2.40 -38.51
CA PHE A 174 7.77 -2.96 -37.76
C PHE A 174 8.89 -3.40 -38.72
N TYR A 175 10.13 -3.40 -38.26
CA TYR A 175 11.16 -4.23 -38.87
C TYR A 175 11.06 -5.64 -38.34
N LYS A 176 10.58 -6.58 -39.15
CA LYS A 176 10.48 -8.00 -38.81
C LYS A 176 11.89 -8.58 -38.71
N HIS A 177 12.20 -9.12 -37.54
CA HIS A 177 13.41 -9.90 -37.29
C HIS A 177 13.01 -11.35 -36.96
N GLU A 178 13.01 -12.18 -38.00
CA GLU A 178 12.68 -13.59 -37.89
C GLU A 178 13.94 -14.38 -37.52
N ILE A 179 13.86 -15.15 -36.44
CA ILE A 179 14.96 -15.95 -35.96
C ILE A 179 14.77 -17.38 -36.43
N LYS A 180 15.62 -17.81 -37.36
CA LYS A 180 15.68 -19.17 -37.90
C LYS A 180 16.82 -19.93 -37.23
N THR A 181 16.54 -20.54 -36.07
CA THR A 181 17.58 -21.23 -35.30
C THR A 181 16.95 -22.27 -34.38
N ASN A 182 17.75 -23.29 -34.01
CA ASN A 182 17.38 -24.27 -32.98
C ASN A 182 17.61 -23.76 -31.56
N ILE A 183 17.97 -22.47 -31.39
CA ILE A 183 18.14 -21.86 -30.07
C ILE A 183 16.76 -21.56 -29.48
N LYS A 184 16.58 -21.86 -28.19
CA LYS A 184 15.32 -21.61 -27.47
C LYS A 184 15.01 -20.11 -27.41
N GLY A 185 13.76 -19.74 -27.56
CA GLY A 185 13.30 -18.34 -27.52
C GLY A 185 13.71 -17.58 -26.26
N GLU A 186 13.76 -18.24 -25.10
CA GLU A 186 14.22 -17.66 -23.84
C GLU A 186 15.67 -17.16 -23.88
N THR A 187 16.55 -17.95 -24.51
CA THR A 187 17.97 -17.59 -24.65
C THR A 187 18.14 -16.38 -25.58
N ILE A 188 17.36 -16.34 -26.64
CA ILE A 188 17.35 -15.24 -27.59
C ILE A 188 16.82 -13.96 -26.92
N PHE A 189 15.71 -14.07 -26.17
CA PHE A 189 15.14 -12.99 -25.39
C PHE A 189 16.16 -12.41 -24.41
N SER A 190 16.88 -13.26 -23.67
CA SER A 190 17.94 -12.85 -22.76
C SER A 190 19.05 -12.10 -23.49
N ASN A 191 19.53 -12.62 -24.63
CA ASN A 191 20.61 -12.03 -25.41
C ASN A 191 20.22 -10.68 -26.05
N LEU A 192 18.99 -10.56 -26.56
CA LEU A 192 18.50 -9.30 -27.16
C LEU A 192 18.32 -8.19 -26.12
N ASN A 193 18.00 -8.54 -24.88
CA ASN A 193 17.80 -7.58 -23.81
C ASN A 193 19.10 -7.22 -23.07
N SER A 194 20.17 -7.99 -23.22
CA SER A 194 21.46 -7.74 -22.57
C SER A 194 22.16 -6.42 -22.96
N GLY A 195 21.65 -5.70 -23.97
CA GLY A 195 22.21 -4.41 -24.41
C GLY A 195 21.21 -3.25 -24.45
N ARG A 196 19.98 -3.45 -23.99
CA ARG A 196 18.94 -2.40 -23.95
C ARG A 196 18.48 -2.21 -22.52
N VAL A 197 17.44 -1.44 -22.24
CA VAL A 197 16.97 -1.21 -20.86
C VAL A 197 17.11 -2.52 -20.08
N PRO A 198 18.02 -2.61 -19.12
CA PRO A 198 18.38 -3.88 -18.52
C PRO A 198 17.12 -4.49 -17.89
N LEU A 199 16.92 -5.79 -18.12
CA LEU A 199 15.97 -6.55 -17.32
C LEU A 199 16.31 -6.29 -15.85
N THR A 200 15.31 -6.14 -15.04
CA THR A 200 15.51 -6.06 -13.60
C THR A 200 16.17 -7.35 -13.11
N ASP A 201 16.94 -7.26 -12.04
CA ASP A 201 17.57 -8.41 -11.40
C ASP A 201 16.59 -9.59 -11.23
N ILE A 202 15.37 -9.28 -10.87
CA ILE A 202 14.31 -10.26 -10.63
C ILE A 202 13.82 -10.91 -11.94
N GLU A 203 13.77 -10.18 -13.04
CA GLU A 203 13.41 -10.75 -14.35
C GLU A 203 14.52 -11.66 -14.89
N LEU A 204 15.78 -11.32 -14.66
CA LEU A 204 16.91 -12.18 -15.00
C LEU A 204 16.86 -13.49 -14.21
N ILE A 205 16.62 -13.41 -12.90
CA ILE A 205 16.49 -14.60 -12.04
C ILE A 205 15.27 -15.43 -12.47
N LYS A 206 14.14 -14.79 -12.82
CA LYS A 206 12.95 -15.51 -13.32
C LYS A 206 13.27 -16.38 -14.51
N ALA A 207 13.95 -15.81 -15.51
CA ALA A 207 14.30 -16.54 -16.72
C ALA A 207 15.20 -17.76 -16.40
N ASP A 208 16.21 -17.55 -15.59
CA ASP A 208 17.14 -18.60 -15.17
C ASP A 208 16.46 -19.72 -14.37
N LEU A 209 15.62 -19.36 -13.39
CA LEU A 209 14.85 -20.32 -12.61
C LEU A 209 13.90 -21.16 -13.47
N ILE A 210 13.14 -20.53 -14.39
CA ILE A 210 12.20 -21.25 -15.26
C ILE A 210 12.92 -22.29 -16.10
N ILE A 211 14.07 -21.95 -16.69
CA ILE A 211 14.86 -22.85 -17.50
C ILE A 211 15.36 -24.03 -16.66
N ASN A 212 16.11 -23.73 -15.60
CA ASN A 212 16.81 -24.75 -14.84
C ASN A 212 15.87 -25.65 -14.01
N ILE A 213 14.85 -25.08 -13.37
CA ILE A 213 13.88 -25.88 -12.59
C ILE A 213 13.09 -26.80 -13.51
N SER A 214 12.70 -26.35 -14.72
CA SER A 214 11.98 -27.21 -15.66
C SER A 214 12.81 -28.44 -16.09
N GLU A 215 14.11 -28.28 -16.23
CA GLU A 215 15.02 -29.39 -16.55
C GLU A 215 15.18 -30.39 -15.38
N ILE A 216 15.28 -29.85 -14.16
CA ILE A 216 15.37 -30.66 -12.93
C ILE A 216 14.10 -31.47 -12.71
N GLU A 217 12.92 -30.84 -12.80
CA GLU A 217 11.64 -31.49 -12.51
C GLU A 217 11.25 -32.47 -13.61
N ALA A 218 11.66 -32.25 -14.86
CA ALA A 218 11.47 -33.20 -15.95
C ALA A 218 12.27 -34.52 -15.78
N LYS A 219 13.26 -34.54 -14.84
CA LYS A 219 14.06 -35.73 -14.51
C LYS A 219 14.68 -36.43 -15.73
N GLY A 220 15.18 -35.64 -16.70
CA GLY A 220 15.74 -36.16 -17.94
C GLY A 220 14.71 -36.61 -19.00
N ASN A 221 13.44 -36.48 -18.74
CA ASN A 221 12.41 -36.62 -19.76
C ASN A 221 12.44 -35.43 -20.70
N LYS A 222 12.76 -35.69 -21.97
CA LYS A 222 12.86 -34.64 -23.02
C LYS A 222 11.50 -34.34 -23.69
N SER A 223 10.38 -34.77 -23.12
CA SER A 223 9.07 -34.42 -23.63
C SER A 223 8.85 -32.90 -23.52
N GLU A 224 8.73 -32.23 -24.64
CA GLU A 224 8.46 -30.78 -24.70
C GLU A 224 7.15 -30.43 -23.99
N ILE A 225 6.14 -31.29 -24.06
CA ILE A 225 4.86 -31.09 -23.39
C ILE A 225 5.06 -30.99 -21.87
N LEU A 226 5.79 -31.94 -21.27
CA LEU A 226 6.05 -31.97 -19.84
C LEU A 226 6.89 -30.75 -19.40
N ILE A 227 7.93 -30.41 -20.16
CA ILE A 227 8.79 -29.24 -19.87
C ILE A 227 7.96 -27.96 -19.94
N ASN A 228 7.12 -27.81 -20.95
CA ASN A 228 6.26 -26.63 -21.10
C ASN A 228 5.19 -26.53 -20.00
N GLU A 229 4.64 -27.66 -19.54
CA GLU A 229 3.72 -27.68 -18.40
C GLU A 229 4.41 -27.23 -17.12
N ILE A 230 5.60 -27.72 -16.82
CA ILE A 230 6.39 -27.32 -15.64
C ILE A 230 6.71 -25.82 -15.71
N ARG A 231 7.18 -25.33 -16.85
CA ARG A 231 7.46 -23.90 -17.07
C ARG A 231 6.23 -23.02 -16.84
N SER A 232 5.10 -23.44 -17.36
CA SER A 232 3.82 -22.76 -17.20
C SER A 232 3.40 -22.69 -15.73
N ASN A 233 3.59 -23.78 -14.97
CA ASN A 233 3.28 -23.83 -13.54
C ASN A 233 4.21 -22.89 -12.72
N ILE A 234 5.51 -22.87 -13.02
CA ILE A 234 6.45 -21.95 -12.38
C ILE A 234 6.09 -20.50 -12.71
N GLY A 235 5.84 -20.19 -13.98
CA GLY A 235 5.47 -18.85 -14.45
C GLY A 235 4.18 -18.36 -13.80
N ARG A 236 3.16 -19.22 -13.71
CA ARG A 236 1.89 -18.89 -13.04
C ARG A 236 2.07 -18.59 -11.55
N LEU A 237 2.85 -19.43 -10.83
CA LEU A 237 3.12 -19.19 -9.42
C LEU A 237 3.92 -17.90 -9.21
N TRP A 238 4.88 -17.61 -10.09
CA TRP A 238 5.65 -16.38 -10.06
C TRP A 238 4.74 -15.15 -10.22
N ASP A 239 3.87 -15.17 -11.21
CA ASP A 239 2.93 -14.07 -11.46
C ASP A 239 1.92 -13.92 -10.31
N GLU A 240 1.51 -15.02 -9.67
CA GLU A 240 0.69 -14.98 -8.46
C GLU A 240 1.42 -14.28 -7.31
N MET A 241 2.67 -14.65 -7.04
CA MET A 241 3.50 -14.03 -6.00
C MET A 241 3.69 -12.53 -6.27
N GLU A 242 4.05 -12.17 -7.50
CA GLU A 242 4.28 -10.77 -7.90
C GLU A 242 2.99 -9.94 -7.76
N SER A 243 1.87 -10.44 -8.27
CA SER A 243 0.58 -9.76 -8.22
C SER A 243 0.07 -9.60 -6.79
N TRP A 244 0.26 -10.61 -5.94
CA TRP A 244 -0.17 -10.55 -4.56
C TRP A 244 0.66 -9.56 -3.74
N LEU A 245 1.99 -9.57 -3.88
CA LEU A 245 2.87 -8.62 -3.20
C LEU A 245 2.73 -7.18 -3.72
N ALA A 246 2.24 -7.00 -4.94
CA ALA A 246 2.01 -5.67 -5.53
C ALA A 246 0.75 -4.99 -5.02
N GLN A 247 -0.14 -5.69 -4.30
CA GLN A 247 -1.30 -5.08 -3.68
C GLN A 247 -0.87 -4.13 -2.56
N ASP A 248 -1.40 -2.91 -2.56
CA ASP A 248 -1.07 -1.89 -1.55
C ASP A 248 -1.33 -2.41 -0.13
N GLU A 249 -2.43 -3.14 0.08
CA GLU A 249 -2.81 -3.74 1.36
C GLU A 249 -1.77 -4.73 1.89
N VAL A 250 -1.08 -5.44 1.01
CA VAL A 250 -0.01 -6.38 1.35
C VAL A 250 1.32 -5.66 1.49
N TRP A 251 1.67 -4.83 0.49
CA TRP A 251 2.98 -4.19 0.43
C TRP A 251 3.24 -3.25 1.60
N TYR A 252 2.31 -2.33 1.85
CA TYR A 252 2.46 -1.40 2.96
C TYR A 252 2.29 -2.04 4.34
N TRP A 253 1.68 -3.23 4.40
CA TRP A 253 1.64 -4.00 5.64
C TRP A 253 3.00 -4.62 6.00
N ILE A 254 3.77 -5.15 5.02
CA ILE A 254 4.99 -5.94 5.31
C ILE A 254 6.30 -5.21 5.01
N ALA A 255 6.34 -4.33 4.00
CA ALA A 255 7.57 -3.72 3.49
C ALA A 255 7.40 -2.25 3.03
N PRO A 256 6.80 -1.36 3.84
CA PRO A 256 6.44 0.01 3.43
C PRO A 256 7.65 0.87 3.02
N LYS A 257 8.82 0.61 3.58
CA LYS A 257 10.07 1.35 3.30
C LYS A 257 10.91 0.77 2.17
N ASN A 258 10.47 -0.35 1.60
CA ASN A 258 11.20 -0.97 0.50
C ASN A 258 10.81 -0.34 -0.84
N ASN A 259 11.71 0.47 -1.40
CA ASN A 259 11.50 1.20 -2.66
C ASN A 259 11.82 0.37 -3.91
N SER A 260 11.97 -0.96 -3.80
CA SER A 260 12.25 -1.82 -4.93
C SER A 260 11.14 -1.75 -5.98
N VAL A 261 11.54 -1.60 -7.24
CA VAL A 261 10.62 -1.59 -8.38
C VAL A 261 9.86 -2.91 -8.48
N ASN A 262 10.59 -4.03 -8.34
CA ASN A 262 9.99 -5.35 -8.32
C ASN A 262 9.77 -5.83 -6.87
N LYS A 263 8.52 -6.09 -6.51
CA LYS A 263 8.13 -6.45 -5.15
C LYS A 263 8.62 -7.83 -4.69
N LEU A 264 8.92 -8.74 -5.63
CA LEU A 264 9.54 -10.04 -5.33
C LEU A 264 10.93 -9.93 -4.72
N SER A 265 11.62 -8.78 -4.87
CA SER A 265 12.91 -8.53 -4.19
C SER A 265 12.85 -8.76 -2.68
N LEU A 266 11.66 -8.58 -2.06
CA LEU A 266 11.44 -8.90 -0.65
C LEU A 266 11.75 -10.37 -0.34
N LEU A 267 11.22 -11.30 -1.15
CA LEU A 267 11.42 -12.75 -0.92
C LEU A 267 12.88 -13.17 -1.12
N PHE A 268 13.54 -12.58 -2.10
CA PHE A 268 14.98 -12.82 -2.33
C PHE A 268 15.83 -12.23 -1.20
N GLY A 269 15.44 -11.09 -0.65
CA GLY A 269 16.11 -10.48 0.50
C GLY A 269 16.07 -11.33 1.77
N LEU A 270 15.09 -12.23 1.89
CA LEU A 270 14.97 -13.21 3.00
C LEU A 270 15.90 -14.44 2.81
N CYS A 271 16.50 -14.62 1.63
CA CYS A 271 17.37 -15.75 1.38
C CYS A 271 18.78 -15.48 1.92
N SER A 272 19.09 -16.00 3.10
CA SER A 272 20.40 -15.82 3.78
C SER A 272 21.60 -16.35 3.01
N GLU A 273 21.39 -17.20 2.00
CA GLU A 273 22.42 -17.70 1.10
C GLU A 273 22.92 -16.66 0.10
N LEU A 274 22.11 -15.65 -0.21
CA LEU A 274 22.42 -14.64 -1.22
C LEU A 274 23.26 -13.49 -0.61
N LYS A 275 24.53 -13.75 -0.29
CA LYS A 275 25.39 -12.82 0.46
C LYS A 275 26.33 -11.99 -0.43
N GLU A 276 26.96 -12.62 -1.41
CA GLU A 276 28.07 -12.03 -2.18
C GLU A 276 27.58 -11.46 -3.51
N GLY A 277 27.63 -10.14 -3.70
CA GLY A 277 27.25 -9.44 -4.92
C GLY A 277 26.74 -8.04 -4.64
N LYS A 278 26.80 -7.17 -5.65
CA LYS A 278 26.36 -5.76 -5.56
C LYS A 278 24.84 -5.61 -5.58
N ASN A 279 24.18 -6.50 -6.32
CA ASN A 279 22.72 -6.52 -6.48
C ASN A 279 22.16 -7.94 -6.29
N ILE A 280 20.85 -8.11 -6.34
CA ILE A 280 20.19 -9.40 -6.07
C ILE A 280 20.55 -10.44 -7.12
N TYR A 281 20.64 -10.04 -8.40
CA TYR A 281 21.00 -10.97 -9.48
C TYR A 281 22.43 -11.47 -9.33
N GLU A 282 23.38 -10.59 -9.05
CA GLU A 282 24.78 -10.96 -8.84
C GLU A 282 24.94 -11.90 -7.63
N LYS A 283 24.21 -11.64 -6.53
CA LYS A 283 24.19 -12.53 -5.36
C LYS A 283 23.63 -13.92 -5.70
N TYR A 284 22.53 -13.96 -6.45
CA TYR A 284 21.95 -15.20 -6.94
C TYR A 284 22.92 -15.96 -7.84
N TYR A 285 23.51 -15.26 -8.80
CA TYR A 285 24.45 -15.83 -9.77
C TYR A 285 25.68 -16.42 -9.08
N ASN A 286 26.32 -15.68 -8.18
CA ASN A 286 27.50 -16.13 -7.42
C ASN A 286 27.18 -17.33 -6.49
N TYR A 287 25.95 -17.42 -6.02
CA TYR A 287 25.53 -18.58 -5.23
C TYR A 287 25.29 -19.82 -6.10
N VAL A 288 24.66 -19.67 -7.26
CA VAL A 288 24.18 -20.77 -8.10
C VAL A 288 25.24 -21.29 -9.05
N TYR A 289 26.09 -20.42 -9.59
CA TYR A 289 27.09 -20.76 -10.59
C TYR A 289 28.50 -20.81 -9.99
N ASP A 290 29.30 -21.79 -10.45
CA ASP A 290 30.71 -21.87 -10.11
C ASP A 290 31.59 -20.99 -11.03
N LYS A 291 32.88 -20.93 -10.75
CA LYS A 291 33.87 -20.17 -11.56
C LYS A 291 33.95 -20.61 -13.03
N ASN A 292 33.48 -21.81 -13.34
CA ASN A 292 33.45 -22.36 -14.71
C ASN A 292 32.09 -22.18 -15.36
N LEU A 293 31.22 -21.31 -14.80
CA LEU A 293 29.87 -21.05 -15.25
C LEU A 293 28.95 -22.31 -15.25
N LYS A 294 29.32 -23.30 -14.43
CA LYS A 294 28.52 -24.51 -14.30
C LYS A 294 27.45 -24.30 -13.23
N CYS A 295 26.21 -24.57 -13.62
CA CYS A 295 25.05 -24.45 -12.74
C CYS A 295 25.03 -25.56 -11.67
N ASP A 296 24.82 -25.19 -10.41
CA ASP A 296 24.51 -26.10 -9.33
C ASP A 296 22.98 -26.23 -9.16
N TYR A 297 22.42 -27.26 -9.76
CA TYR A 297 20.99 -27.52 -9.72
C TYR A 297 20.41 -27.69 -8.31
N SER A 298 21.20 -28.15 -7.33
CA SER A 298 20.74 -28.31 -5.95
C SER A 298 20.53 -26.96 -5.28
N LYS A 299 21.38 -25.99 -5.58
CA LYS A 299 21.29 -24.63 -5.07
C LYS A 299 20.12 -23.87 -5.69
N ILE A 300 19.88 -24.01 -7.01
CA ILE A 300 18.70 -23.44 -7.67
C ILE A 300 17.42 -23.96 -7.00
N LYS A 301 17.31 -25.28 -6.84
CA LYS A 301 16.14 -25.88 -6.18
C LYS A 301 15.96 -25.38 -4.75
N THR A 302 17.05 -25.17 -4.03
CA THR A 302 17.03 -24.61 -2.67
C THR A 302 16.45 -23.20 -2.67
N ILE A 303 16.94 -22.29 -3.54
CA ILE A 303 16.42 -20.92 -3.65
C ILE A 303 14.94 -20.91 -4.03
N TRP A 304 14.55 -21.69 -5.07
CA TRP A 304 13.16 -21.76 -5.49
C TRP A 304 12.22 -22.22 -4.37
N ASN A 305 12.61 -23.26 -3.64
CA ASN A 305 11.82 -23.76 -2.52
C ASN A 305 11.72 -22.73 -1.39
N LYS A 306 12.81 -22.01 -1.08
CA LYS A 306 12.80 -20.96 -0.07
C LYS A 306 11.88 -19.80 -0.44
N ILE A 307 11.94 -19.31 -1.66
CA ILE A 307 11.06 -18.24 -2.16
C ILE A 307 9.60 -18.63 -2.03
N ARG A 308 9.25 -19.86 -2.48
CA ARG A 308 7.89 -20.40 -2.34
C ARG A 308 7.46 -20.49 -0.87
N ASN A 309 8.33 -21.01 -0.02
CA ASN A 309 8.05 -21.15 1.41
C ASN A 309 7.85 -19.78 2.07
N TYR A 310 8.70 -18.79 1.78
CA TYR A 310 8.53 -17.42 2.29
C TYR A 310 7.21 -16.80 1.81
N TYR A 311 6.89 -16.96 0.53
CA TYR A 311 5.61 -16.48 0.00
C TYR A 311 4.41 -17.07 0.75
N TYR A 312 4.35 -18.39 0.87
CA TYR A 312 3.23 -19.05 1.57
C TYR A 312 3.21 -18.71 3.05
N THR A 313 4.37 -18.56 3.69
CA THR A 313 4.47 -18.16 5.09
C THR A 313 3.94 -16.74 5.30
N ILE A 314 4.36 -15.79 4.48
CA ILE A 314 3.89 -14.39 4.58
C ILE A 314 2.38 -14.32 4.26
N LYS A 315 1.92 -15.08 3.28
CA LYS A 315 0.49 -15.17 2.94
C LYS A 315 -0.33 -15.76 4.09
N ASP A 316 0.16 -16.79 4.74
CA ASP A 316 -0.46 -17.40 5.92
C ASP A 316 -0.48 -16.43 7.11
N TRP A 317 0.58 -15.66 7.33
CA TRP A 317 0.61 -14.59 8.34
C TRP A 317 -0.38 -13.47 8.04
N TYR A 318 -0.51 -13.10 6.76
CA TYR A 318 -1.47 -12.09 6.34
C TYR A 318 -2.93 -12.54 6.57
N LEU A 319 -3.21 -13.82 6.41
CA LEU A 319 -4.54 -14.41 6.61
C LEU A 319 -4.88 -14.66 8.09
N ASP A 320 -3.88 -14.93 8.95
CA ASP A 320 -4.07 -15.06 10.39
C ASP A 320 -4.21 -13.68 11.03
N ASN A 321 -5.39 -13.37 11.56
CA ASN A 321 -5.71 -12.03 12.03
C ASN A 321 -4.82 -11.54 13.19
N ASP A 322 -4.37 -12.45 14.08
CA ASP A 322 -3.43 -12.08 15.15
C ASP A 322 -2.04 -11.76 14.59
N LEU A 323 -1.53 -12.60 13.69
CA LEU A 323 -0.23 -12.38 13.05
C LEU A 323 -0.24 -11.13 12.18
N TYR A 324 -1.33 -10.90 11.43
CA TYR A 324 -1.52 -9.68 10.65
C TYR A 324 -1.33 -8.42 11.52
N HIS A 325 -2.01 -8.36 12.67
CA HIS A 325 -1.91 -7.19 13.55
C HIS A 325 -0.54 -7.09 14.22
N LEU A 326 -0.01 -8.17 14.75
CA LEU A 326 1.29 -8.15 15.43
C LEU A 326 2.43 -7.78 14.51
N ILE A 327 2.46 -8.33 13.28
CA ILE A 327 3.47 -8.00 12.26
C ILE A 327 3.29 -6.57 11.77
N GLY A 328 2.06 -6.15 11.49
CA GLY A 328 1.78 -4.78 11.08
C GLY A 328 2.23 -3.74 12.12
N ILE A 329 2.05 -4.01 13.42
CA ILE A 329 2.56 -3.15 14.51
C ILE A 329 4.10 -3.12 14.49
N ILE A 330 4.76 -4.28 14.39
CA ILE A 330 6.24 -4.38 14.30
C ILE A 330 6.78 -3.53 13.15
N VAL A 331 6.17 -3.67 11.97
CA VAL A 331 6.56 -2.92 10.77
C VAL A 331 6.30 -1.42 10.94
N SER A 332 5.18 -1.03 11.56
CA SER A 332 4.85 0.37 11.85
C SER A 332 5.82 1.01 12.87
N PHE A 333 6.50 0.20 13.66
CA PHE A 333 7.53 0.65 14.62
C PHE A 333 8.93 0.74 14.00
N ASP A 334 9.05 0.49 12.69
CA ASP A 334 10.33 0.46 11.96
C ASP A 334 11.26 -0.68 12.38
N ILE A 335 10.71 -1.73 12.96
CA ILE A 335 11.48 -2.93 13.28
C ILE A 335 11.64 -3.76 12.01
N ASN A 336 12.88 -4.14 11.71
CA ASN A 336 13.20 -4.91 10.51
C ASN A 336 12.64 -6.34 10.63
N ILE A 337 11.59 -6.63 9.86
CA ILE A 337 10.94 -7.95 9.89
C ILE A 337 11.88 -9.06 9.40
N ASN A 338 12.80 -8.77 8.47
CA ASN A 338 13.76 -9.75 7.97
C ASN A 338 14.72 -10.18 9.07
N GLU A 339 15.27 -9.22 9.80
CA GLU A 339 16.13 -9.48 10.97
C GLU A 339 15.38 -10.23 12.07
N PHE A 340 14.11 -9.88 12.29
CA PHE A 340 13.27 -10.60 13.23
C PHE A 340 13.07 -12.08 12.82
N ILE A 341 12.83 -12.36 11.53
CA ILE A 341 12.67 -13.71 10.99
C ILE A 341 13.99 -14.50 11.14
N GLU A 342 15.13 -13.91 10.78
CA GLU A 342 16.45 -14.54 10.90
C GLU A 342 16.79 -14.91 12.34
N ASN A 343 16.58 -13.97 13.28
CA ASN A 343 16.86 -14.19 14.71
C ASN A 343 15.90 -15.21 15.36
N ASN A 344 14.79 -15.51 14.72
CA ASN A 344 13.77 -16.41 15.22
C ASN A 344 13.51 -17.62 14.30
N SER A 345 14.50 -18.04 13.52
CA SER A 345 14.39 -19.16 12.57
C SER A 345 14.01 -20.52 13.19
N ASN A 346 14.15 -20.67 14.52
CA ASN A 346 13.84 -21.88 15.28
C ASN A 346 12.37 -21.94 15.78
N ILE A 347 11.50 -21.01 15.39
CA ILE A 347 10.10 -20.99 15.80
C ILE A 347 9.37 -22.21 15.24
N LYS A 348 8.76 -23.01 16.14
CA LYS A 348 8.12 -24.28 15.76
C LYS A 348 6.64 -24.15 15.42
N ASN A 349 5.96 -23.12 15.92
CA ASN A 349 4.51 -22.95 15.72
C ASN A 349 4.05 -21.49 15.81
N LYS A 350 2.84 -21.21 15.31
CA LYS A 350 2.23 -19.87 15.29
C LYS A 350 2.08 -19.23 16.68
N ASN A 351 1.78 -20.02 17.72
CA ASN A 351 1.58 -19.48 19.06
C ASN A 351 2.90 -18.95 19.65
N GLU A 352 4.00 -19.65 19.41
CA GLU A 352 5.34 -19.19 19.79
C GLU A 352 5.69 -17.90 19.03
N LEU A 353 5.42 -17.84 17.72
CA LEU A 353 5.62 -16.64 16.92
C LEU A 353 4.81 -15.45 17.46
N LYS A 354 3.51 -15.64 17.73
CA LYS A 354 2.65 -14.61 18.34
C LYS A 354 3.21 -14.10 19.66
N SER A 355 3.69 -14.98 20.50
CA SER A 355 4.30 -14.61 21.80
C SER A 355 5.58 -13.81 21.61
N LYS A 356 6.47 -14.23 20.72
CA LYS A 356 7.72 -13.50 20.42
C LYS A 356 7.46 -12.12 19.82
N LEU A 357 6.49 -11.99 18.90
CA LEU A 357 6.10 -10.71 18.32
C LEU A 357 5.55 -9.75 19.39
N LYS A 358 4.69 -10.25 20.30
CA LYS A 358 4.19 -9.46 21.41
C LYS A 358 5.33 -9.00 22.33
N ASN A 359 6.23 -9.91 22.70
CA ASN A 359 7.40 -9.58 23.53
C ASN A 359 8.28 -8.53 22.84
N GLU A 360 8.46 -8.60 21.54
CA GLU A 360 9.24 -7.62 20.78
C GLU A 360 8.59 -6.23 20.82
N ILE A 361 7.26 -6.14 20.64
CA ILE A 361 6.51 -4.88 20.77
C ILE A 361 6.71 -4.28 22.17
N ILE A 362 6.55 -5.09 23.22
CA ILE A 362 6.70 -4.65 24.61
C ILE A 362 8.14 -4.21 24.88
N ARG A 363 9.12 -4.98 24.44
CA ARG A 363 10.55 -4.65 24.57
C ARG A 363 10.90 -3.34 23.87
N HIS A 364 10.40 -3.14 22.65
CA HIS A 364 10.67 -1.94 21.87
C HIS A 364 10.13 -0.68 22.53
N LEU A 365 8.93 -0.74 23.08
CA LEU A 365 8.33 0.35 23.84
C LEU A 365 8.89 0.47 25.28
N LYS A 366 9.66 -0.51 25.74
CA LYS A 366 10.07 -0.66 27.15
C LYS A 366 8.86 -0.68 28.12
N LEU A 367 7.79 -1.32 27.68
CA LEU A 367 6.52 -1.34 28.39
C LEU A 367 6.57 -2.36 29.51
N THR A 368 6.27 -1.95 30.74
CA THR A 368 6.25 -2.82 31.92
C THR A 368 5.00 -2.56 32.77
N ASN A 369 4.53 -3.58 33.48
CA ASN A 369 3.45 -3.46 34.46
C ASN A 369 3.93 -4.04 35.78
N LYS A 370 4.51 -3.20 36.65
CA LYS A 370 5.01 -3.57 37.96
C LYS A 370 4.16 -2.91 39.05
N ASP A 371 3.79 -3.67 40.08
CA ASP A 371 2.95 -3.18 41.19
C ASP A 371 1.68 -2.48 40.69
N ASN A 372 1.08 -3.02 39.62
CA ASN A 372 -0.09 -2.47 38.93
C ASN A 372 0.10 -1.06 38.33
N LYS A 373 1.36 -0.58 38.24
CA LYS A 373 1.72 0.65 37.57
C LYS A 373 2.30 0.36 36.18
N LEU A 374 1.73 1.00 35.19
CA LEU A 374 2.19 0.93 33.80
C LEU A 374 3.31 1.92 33.56
N LYS A 375 4.46 1.45 33.05
CA LYS A 375 5.63 2.29 32.79
C LYS A 375 6.17 2.06 31.39
N PHE A 376 6.77 3.10 30.82
CA PHE A 376 7.56 3.10 29.60
C PHE A 376 9.03 3.41 29.92
N GLY A 377 9.80 2.38 30.22
CA GLY A 377 11.12 2.53 30.83
C GLY A 377 10.96 3.03 32.27
N ASP A 378 11.53 4.20 32.56
CA ASP A 378 11.46 4.82 33.91
C ASP A 378 10.27 5.80 34.02
N ILE A 379 9.59 6.13 32.94
CA ILE A 379 8.47 7.11 32.91
C ILE A 379 7.17 6.39 33.22
N ASP A 380 6.40 6.90 34.18
CA ASP A 380 5.03 6.44 34.43
C ASP A 380 4.13 6.74 33.21
N TYR A 381 3.16 5.86 32.96
CA TYR A 381 2.24 6.06 31.81
C TYR A 381 1.50 7.39 31.89
N LEU A 382 1.09 7.79 33.08
CA LEU A 382 0.36 9.02 33.31
C LEU A 382 1.24 10.29 33.17
N GLU A 383 2.57 10.13 33.18
CA GLU A 383 3.54 11.21 32.98
C GLU A 383 3.96 11.36 31.50
N LEU A 384 3.40 10.51 30.61
CA LEU A 384 3.66 10.63 29.17
C LEU A 384 2.93 11.83 28.59
N ASP A 385 3.67 12.64 27.87
CA ASP A 385 3.17 13.85 27.25
C ASP A 385 3.42 13.92 25.74
N TYR A 386 2.87 14.94 25.10
CA TYR A 386 3.00 15.22 23.67
C TYR A 386 4.46 15.25 23.17
N ASN A 387 5.42 15.63 24.01
CA ASN A 387 6.83 15.83 23.63
C ASN A 387 7.61 14.50 23.60
N ASN A 388 7.03 13.41 24.10
CA ASN A 388 7.69 12.10 24.10
C ASN A 388 7.69 11.47 22.71
N ASP A 389 8.86 11.10 22.21
CA ASP A 389 9.06 10.53 20.86
C ASP A 389 8.33 9.19 20.62
N LYS A 390 7.96 8.49 21.71
CA LYS A 390 7.26 7.20 21.64
C LYS A 390 5.74 7.33 21.55
N VAL A 391 5.18 8.51 21.81
CA VAL A 391 3.72 8.71 21.88
C VAL A 391 3.04 8.29 20.57
N ASN A 392 3.62 8.60 19.41
CA ASN A 392 3.10 8.11 18.12
C ASN A 392 2.99 6.58 18.04
N LYS A 393 4.01 5.85 18.52
CA LYS A 393 4.02 4.37 18.51
C LYS A 393 3.01 3.81 19.51
N ILE A 394 2.87 4.44 20.66
CA ILE A 394 1.89 4.08 21.68
C ILE A 394 0.47 4.22 21.14
N PHE A 395 0.16 5.36 20.49
CA PHE A 395 -1.14 5.58 19.86
C PHE A 395 -1.39 4.65 18.68
N THR A 396 -0.37 4.29 17.93
CA THR A 396 -0.48 3.26 16.88
C THR A 396 -0.89 1.93 17.49
N LEU A 397 -0.20 1.49 18.56
CA LEU A 397 -0.55 0.27 19.29
C LEU A 397 -1.97 0.33 19.83
N LEU A 398 -2.34 1.41 20.53
CA LEU A 398 -3.67 1.59 21.12
C LEU A 398 -4.79 1.51 20.06
N ASN A 399 -4.60 2.13 18.89
CA ASN A 399 -5.56 2.05 17.80
C ASN A 399 -5.70 0.63 17.24
N CYS A 400 -4.62 -0.14 17.16
CA CYS A 400 -4.67 -1.56 16.79
C CYS A 400 -5.40 -2.38 17.86
N LEU A 401 -5.16 -2.09 19.16
CA LEU A 401 -5.79 -2.78 20.27
C LEU A 401 -7.30 -2.54 20.40
N GLU A 402 -7.88 -1.63 19.61
CA GLU A 402 -9.34 -1.50 19.52
C GLU A 402 -10.03 -2.77 19.03
N GLY A 403 -9.36 -3.55 18.22
CA GLY A 403 -9.82 -4.88 17.80
C GLY A 403 -9.40 -6.04 18.71
N TYR A 404 -8.63 -5.79 19.76
CA TYR A 404 -8.13 -6.85 20.62
C TYR A 404 -9.15 -7.26 21.69
N ASN A 405 -9.50 -8.57 21.71
CA ASN A 405 -10.41 -9.15 22.70
C ASN A 405 -9.62 -9.67 23.90
N ASN A 406 -9.84 -9.05 25.06
CA ASN A 406 -9.13 -9.37 26.29
C ASN A 406 -9.51 -10.74 26.88
N LYS A 407 -10.71 -11.26 26.59
CA LYS A 407 -11.16 -12.58 27.08
C LYS A 407 -10.45 -13.72 26.37
N ASP A 408 -10.31 -13.58 25.06
CA ASP A 408 -9.75 -14.63 24.19
C ASP A 408 -8.26 -14.43 23.91
N ASN A 409 -7.67 -13.30 24.34
CA ASN A 409 -6.29 -12.90 24.09
C ASN A 409 -5.91 -12.90 22.59
N ARG A 410 -6.87 -12.52 21.73
CA ARG A 410 -6.72 -12.47 20.27
C ARG A 410 -7.44 -11.27 19.66
N PHE A 411 -7.07 -10.94 18.44
CA PHE A 411 -7.78 -9.92 17.66
C PHE A 411 -9.12 -10.47 17.14
N ASN A 412 -10.15 -9.61 17.16
CA ASN A 412 -11.48 -9.93 16.64
C ASN A 412 -11.39 -10.19 15.14
N GLU A 413 -11.99 -11.28 14.65
CA GLU A 413 -11.96 -11.71 13.25
C GLU A 413 -12.56 -10.67 12.28
N HIS A 414 -13.50 -9.85 12.77
CA HIS A 414 -14.14 -8.80 11.96
C HIS A 414 -13.40 -7.44 12.02
N PHE A 415 -12.35 -7.33 12.82
CA PHE A 415 -11.53 -6.13 12.90
C PHE A 415 -10.22 -6.35 12.16
N ARG A 416 -9.90 -5.43 11.26
CA ARG A 416 -8.62 -5.43 10.55
C ARG A 416 -8.11 -3.99 10.44
N TYR A 417 -7.03 -3.69 11.15
CA TYR A 417 -6.44 -2.36 11.11
C TYR A 417 -5.82 -2.08 9.74
N ARG A 418 -5.99 -0.88 9.20
CA ARG A 418 -5.56 -0.50 7.86
C ARG A 418 -4.09 -0.10 7.83
N PHE A 419 -3.19 -1.11 7.99
CA PHE A 419 -1.75 -0.88 7.89
C PHE A 419 -1.31 -0.39 6.52
N ASP A 420 -2.02 -0.71 5.46
CA ASP A 420 -1.84 -0.19 4.12
C ASP A 420 -1.91 1.34 4.10
N ILE A 421 -2.91 1.92 4.76
CA ILE A 421 -3.04 3.37 4.89
C ILE A 421 -2.05 3.90 5.94
N HIS A 422 -1.96 3.22 7.09
CA HIS A 422 -1.11 3.68 8.17
C HIS A 422 0.36 3.81 7.75
N ASN A 423 0.92 2.80 7.09
CA ASN A 423 2.32 2.77 6.69
C ASN A 423 2.62 3.51 5.37
N LYS A 424 1.58 3.85 4.59
CA LYS A 424 1.71 4.63 3.36
C LYS A 424 1.78 6.12 3.61
N TYR A 425 1.09 6.62 4.64
CA TYR A 425 0.98 8.04 4.96
C TYR A 425 1.68 8.38 6.28
N ASN A 426 1.97 9.65 6.47
CA ASN A 426 2.58 10.14 7.69
C ASN A 426 1.51 10.49 8.73
N TRP A 427 1.80 10.23 10.00
CA TRP A 427 0.91 10.43 11.14
C TRP A 427 1.50 11.40 12.14
N SER A 428 0.64 12.12 12.83
CA SER A 428 1.00 13.07 13.88
C SER A 428 0.02 13.00 15.04
N ILE A 429 0.47 13.42 16.20
CA ILE A 429 -0.37 13.59 17.38
C ILE A 429 -1.07 14.94 17.31
N GLU A 430 -2.36 14.94 17.61
CA GLU A 430 -3.20 16.12 17.69
C GLU A 430 -3.76 16.26 19.10
N HIS A 431 -3.77 17.50 19.63
CA HIS A 431 -4.46 17.80 20.87
C HIS A 431 -5.97 17.79 20.66
N ILE A 432 -6.71 17.10 21.50
CA ILE A 432 -8.18 17.05 21.44
C ILE A 432 -8.75 18.43 21.80
N ILE A 433 -8.37 18.98 22.96
CA ILE A 433 -8.53 20.38 23.32
C ILE A 433 -7.33 21.14 22.74
N PRO A 434 -7.51 22.19 21.95
CA PRO A 434 -6.39 22.87 21.31
C PRO A 434 -5.54 23.66 22.33
N ARG A 435 -4.21 23.55 22.20
CA ARG A 435 -3.28 24.33 23.02
C ARG A 435 -3.39 25.84 22.73
N ASN A 436 -3.50 26.22 21.46
CA ASN A 436 -3.57 27.62 21.01
C ASN A 436 -4.80 27.80 20.11
N PRO A 437 -6.00 28.08 20.68
CA PRO A 437 -7.21 28.26 19.88
C PRO A 437 -7.06 29.47 18.94
N LYS A 438 -7.77 29.44 17.80
CA LYS A 438 -7.79 30.58 16.88
C LYS A 438 -8.46 31.81 17.50
N LYS A 439 -8.03 32.98 17.09
CA LYS A 439 -8.58 34.26 17.60
C LYS A 439 -10.09 34.41 17.38
N ASP A 440 -10.60 33.91 16.25
CA ASP A 440 -12.03 33.92 15.91
C ASP A 440 -12.86 32.98 16.76
N THR A 441 -12.24 31.94 17.36
CA THR A 441 -12.91 30.95 18.22
C THR A 441 -12.54 31.09 19.70
N ILE A 442 -11.82 32.11 20.08
CA ILE A 442 -11.32 32.30 21.46
C ILE A 442 -12.46 32.40 22.48
N LEU A 443 -13.55 33.04 22.10
CA LEU A 443 -14.75 33.19 22.96
C LEU A 443 -15.46 31.84 23.15
N ASP A 444 -15.53 31.03 22.11
CA ASP A 444 -16.10 29.69 22.20
C ASP A 444 -15.21 28.79 23.06
N TYR A 445 -13.90 28.93 22.96
CA TYR A 445 -12.96 28.20 23.79
C TYR A 445 -13.13 28.56 25.29
N PHE A 446 -13.30 29.83 25.63
CA PHE A 446 -13.61 30.26 26.99
C PHE A 446 -14.96 29.71 27.47
N ASN A 447 -15.97 29.62 26.59
CA ASN A 447 -17.23 28.97 26.90
C ASN A 447 -17.04 27.47 27.23
N ASP A 448 -16.17 26.77 26.49
CA ASP A 448 -15.87 25.37 26.73
C ASP A 448 -15.12 25.19 28.06
N ILE A 449 -14.14 26.06 28.38
CA ILE A 449 -13.47 26.10 29.69
C ILE A 449 -14.47 26.25 30.83
N ILE A 450 -15.37 27.23 30.70
CA ILE A 450 -16.40 27.47 31.72
C ILE A 450 -17.31 26.25 31.90
N LYS A 451 -17.72 25.61 30.83
CA LYS A 451 -18.53 24.39 30.89
C LYS A 451 -17.79 23.23 31.53
N ILE A 452 -16.52 23.03 31.18
CA ILE A 452 -15.67 21.99 31.80
C ILE A 452 -15.57 22.21 33.31
N LEU A 453 -15.35 23.44 33.75
CA LEU A 453 -15.13 23.75 35.15
C LEU A 453 -16.40 23.73 36.01
N TYR A 454 -17.54 24.20 35.50
CA TYR A 454 -18.72 24.47 36.32
C TYR A 454 -19.88 23.50 36.13
N ASN A 455 -19.89 22.67 35.11
CA ASN A 455 -20.97 21.71 34.87
C ASN A 455 -20.73 20.32 35.50
N GLU A 456 -19.60 20.10 36.12
CA GLU A 456 -19.23 18.83 36.73
C GLU A 456 -18.87 19.05 38.21
N GLN A 457 -19.28 18.10 39.06
CA GLN A 457 -18.88 18.06 40.49
C GLN A 457 -17.91 16.90 40.69
N ASN A 458 -16.61 17.23 40.82
CA ASN A 458 -15.54 16.28 41.05
C ASN A 458 -14.49 16.94 41.96
N GLU A 459 -13.91 16.20 42.90
CA GLU A 459 -12.87 16.72 43.83
C GLU A 459 -11.64 17.25 43.09
N GLU A 460 -11.28 16.66 41.98
CA GLU A 460 -10.14 17.06 41.15
C GLU A 460 -10.43 18.37 40.42
N LEU A 461 -11.63 18.53 39.87
CA LEU A 461 -12.08 19.80 39.28
C LEU A 461 -12.18 20.92 40.31
N GLU A 462 -12.50 20.63 41.58
CA GLU A 462 -12.48 21.65 42.63
C GLU A 462 -11.06 22.15 42.89
N LYS A 463 -10.04 21.30 42.86
CA LYS A 463 -8.63 21.71 42.94
C LYS A 463 -8.25 22.63 41.76
N ILE A 464 -8.57 22.20 40.56
CA ILE A 464 -8.35 23.00 39.33
C ILE A 464 -9.04 24.36 39.40
N LYS A 465 -10.29 24.40 39.91
CA LYS A 465 -11.01 25.67 40.15
C LYS A 465 -10.31 26.57 41.16
N VAL A 466 -9.73 26.02 42.21
CA VAL A 466 -8.95 26.77 43.22
C VAL A 466 -7.70 27.36 42.53
N GLU A 467 -6.92 26.56 41.83
CA GLU A 467 -5.72 27.02 41.15
C GLU A 467 -6.03 28.12 40.11
N ILE A 468 -7.12 27.96 39.32
CA ILE A 468 -7.56 28.99 38.40
C ILE A 468 -7.96 30.28 39.14
N LYS A 469 -8.66 30.20 40.28
CA LYS A 469 -9.00 31.38 41.05
C LYS A 469 -7.76 32.06 41.62
N GLU A 470 -6.79 31.30 42.11
CA GLU A 470 -5.51 31.84 42.55
C GLU A 470 -4.80 32.57 41.40
N LYS A 471 -4.78 31.94 40.22
CA LYS A 471 -4.19 32.52 39.01
C LYS A 471 -4.88 33.84 38.59
N LEU A 472 -6.21 33.84 38.59
CA LEU A 472 -6.99 35.06 38.27
C LEU A 472 -6.88 36.19 39.32
N ASN A 473 -6.35 35.90 40.52
CA ASN A 473 -6.03 36.91 41.54
C ASN A 473 -4.62 37.51 41.37
N GLU A 474 -3.80 36.97 40.47
CA GLU A 474 -2.49 37.59 40.17
C GLU A 474 -2.63 39.04 39.71
N PRO A 475 -1.63 39.89 39.95
CA PRO A 475 -1.70 41.34 39.63
C PRO A 475 -2.10 41.64 38.18
N LYS A 476 -1.69 40.79 37.21
CA LYS A 476 -2.01 40.94 35.77
C LYS A 476 -3.49 40.70 35.44
N TYR A 477 -4.22 39.95 36.27
CA TYR A 477 -5.65 39.63 36.07
C TYR A 477 -6.55 40.31 37.10
N LYS A 478 -6.02 41.16 37.97
CA LYS A 478 -6.73 41.76 39.10
C LYS A 478 -8.00 42.51 38.70
N GLU A 479 -8.03 43.14 37.53
CA GLU A 479 -9.21 43.84 37.01
C GLU A 479 -10.43 42.96 36.77
N PHE A 480 -10.23 41.64 36.61
CA PHE A 480 -11.32 40.67 36.36
C PHE A 480 -11.91 40.09 37.65
N ASN A 481 -11.41 40.46 38.83
CA ASN A 481 -11.91 40.01 40.14
C ASN A 481 -12.13 38.49 40.23
N GLY A 482 -11.20 37.71 39.75
CA GLY A 482 -11.26 36.25 39.79
C GLY A 482 -12.32 35.60 38.86
N SER A 483 -12.86 36.36 37.91
CA SER A 483 -13.91 35.87 37.01
C SER A 483 -13.42 35.62 35.60
N ILE A 484 -13.48 34.35 35.15
CA ILE A 484 -13.19 33.96 33.76
C ILE A 484 -14.17 34.64 32.80
N GLU A 485 -15.42 34.84 33.18
CA GLU A 485 -16.44 35.50 32.34
C GLU A 485 -16.09 36.94 32.06
N LYS A 486 -15.57 37.67 33.06
CA LYS A 486 -15.12 39.06 32.86
C LYS A 486 -13.90 39.12 31.95
N LEU A 487 -12.93 38.21 32.11
CA LEU A 487 -11.77 38.10 31.24
C LEU A 487 -12.18 37.79 29.79
N LYS A 488 -13.11 36.86 29.60
CA LYS A 488 -13.68 36.50 28.29
C LYS A 488 -14.27 37.75 27.58
N LEU A 489 -15.01 38.58 28.30
CA LEU A 489 -15.67 39.76 27.75
C LEU A 489 -14.71 40.99 27.59
N SER A 490 -13.50 40.90 28.07
CA SER A 490 -12.50 41.98 27.91
C SER A 490 -12.09 42.14 26.45
N ASN A 491 -11.62 43.34 26.10
CA ASN A 491 -11.03 43.64 24.79
C ASN A 491 -9.51 43.39 24.75
N ASN A 492 -8.94 42.78 25.80
CA ASN A 492 -7.51 42.53 25.91
C ASN A 492 -7.15 41.11 25.44
N ASP A 493 -6.93 40.97 24.14
CA ASP A 493 -6.61 39.68 23.54
C ASP A 493 -5.29 39.09 24.07
N LYS A 494 -4.32 39.92 24.40
CA LYS A 494 -3.04 39.46 24.96
C LYS A 494 -3.24 38.78 26.32
N LEU A 495 -4.04 39.34 27.21
CA LEU A 495 -4.34 38.75 28.51
C LEU A 495 -5.17 37.46 28.37
N LYS A 496 -6.02 37.36 27.35
CA LYS A 496 -6.72 36.13 27.03
C LYS A 496 -5.76 35.01 26.60
N GLU A 497 -4.81 35.33 25.71
CA GLU A 497 -3.78 34.40 25.25
C GLU A 497 -2.89 33.94 26.43
N GLU A 498 -2.45 34.88 27.30
CA GLU A 498 -1.68 34.52 28.51
C GLU A 498 -2.48 33.64 29.48
N PHE A 499 -3.77 33.93 29.68
CA PHE A 499 -4.62 33.06 30.52
C PHE A 499 -4.82 31.67 29.94
N ILE A 500 -4.94 31.54 28.62
CA ILE A 500 -5.02 30.22 27.96
C ILE A 500 -3.74 29.41 28.22
N GLU A 501 -2.57 30.05 28.16
CA GLU A 501 -1.30 29.38 28.50
C GLU A 501 -1.25 28.96 29.97
N ASP A 502 -1.67 29.83 30.90
CA ASP A 502 -1.78 29.47 32.31
C ASP A 502 -2.77 28.31 32.54
N PHE A 503 -3.93 28.33 31.89
CA PHE A 503 -4.92 27.28 31.96
C PHE A 503 -4.39 25.95 31.39
N ASN A 504 -3.71 25.98 30.25
CA ASN A 504 -3.09 24.81 29.65
C ASN A 504 -2.08 24.11 30.58
N ASN A 505 -1.35 24.92 31.37
CA ASN A 505 -0.41 24.36 32.36
C ASN A 505 -1.15 23.75 33.56
N ILE A 506 -2.25 24.37 34.00
CA ILE A 506 -3.05 23.87 35.14
C ILE A 506 -3.71 22.51 34.80
N ILE A 507 -4.25 22.35 33.59
CA ILE A 507 -4.93 21.13 33.16
C ILE A 507 -3.99 20.10 32.53
N ASP A 508 -2.68 20.34 32.49
CA ASP A 508 -1.70 19.54 31.77
C ASP A 508 -2.15 19.20 30.33
N ILE A 509 -2.30 20.22 29.50
CA ILE A 509 -2.84 20.11 28.13
C ILE A 509 -2.09 19.12 27.26
N ASN A 510 -0.83 18.83 27.56
CA ASN A 510 0.03 17.91 26.83
C ASN A 510 -0.12 16.45 27.26
N ASN A 511 -0.86 16.18 28.31
CA ASN A 511 -1.08 14.85 28.84
C ASN A 511 -1.76 13.92 27.81
N ILE A 512 -1.47 12.62 27.90
CA ILE A 512 -1.94 11.58 26.98
C ILE A 512 -3.47 11.50 26.87
N GLY A 513 -4.20 11.89 27.94
CA GLY A 513 -5.67 11.99 27.96
C GLY A 513 -6.25 13.09 27.03
N ASN A 514 -5.40 13.98 26.53
CA ASN A 514 -5.79 15.03 25.58
C ASN A 514 -5.21 14.82 24.17
N LEU A 515 -4.70 13.63 23.85
CA LEU A 515 -4.00 13.37 22.61
C LEU A 515 -4.73 12.33 21.74
N ALA A 516 -4.62 12.51 20.44
CA ALA A 516 -5.19 11.59 19.44
C ALA A 516 -4.27 11.47 18.21
N LEU A 517 -4.25 10.30 17.58
CA LEU A 517 -3.46 10.04 16.38
C LEU A 517 -4.24 10.40 15.12
N LEU A 518 -3.67 11.23 14.24
CA LEU A 518 -4.28 11.63 12.98
C LEU A 518 -3.26 11.67 11.83
N GLY A 519 -3.72 11.45 10.60
CA GLY A 519 -2.90 11.70 9.42
C GLY A 519 -2.52 13.18 9.31
N ILE A 520 -1.30 13.50 8.86
CA ILE A 520 -0.78 14.87 8.80
C ILE A 520 -1.72 15.80 8.01
N ASP A 521 -2.25 15.34 6.86
CA ASP A 521 -3.18 16.15 6.05
C ASP A 521 -4.49 16.43 6.79
N THR A 522 -5.01 15.43 7.52
CA THR A 522 -6.20 15.58 8.36
C THR A 522 -5.92 16.54 9.51
N ASN A 523 -4.79 16.36 10.20
CA ASN A 523 -4.36 17.21 11.29
C ASN A 523 -4.20 18.67 10.85
N SER A 524 -3.60 18.90 9.69
CA SER A 524 -3.47 20.24 9.09
C SER A 524 -4.80 20.96 8.91
N SER A 525 -5.87 20.24 8.67
CA SER A 525 -7.23 20.77 8.52
C SER A 525 -7.90 21.10 9.87
N LEU A 526 -7.49 20.42 10.94
CA LEU A 526 -8.00 20.63 12.29
C LEU A 526 -7.29 21.77 13.00
N LYS A 527 -5.96 21.78 12.98
CA LYS A 527 -5.09 22.77 13.64
C LYS A 527 -5.64 23.20 15.02
N ASN A 528 -5.63 24.48 15.28
CA ASN A 528 -6.03 25.11 16.54
C ASN A 528 -7.56 25.30 16.69
N LYS A 529 -8.36 24.42 16.07
CA LYS A 529 -9.83 24.48 16.17
C LYS A 529 -10.31 23.88 17.49
N ILE A 530 -11.43 24.39 18.02
CA ILE A 530 -12.10 23.84 19.19
C ILE A 530 -12.67 22.43 18.89
N PHE A 531 -12.93 21.65 19.92
CA PHE A 531 -13.41 20.26 19.82
C PHE A 531 -14.60 20.09 18.88
N LYS A 532 -15.62 20.92 19.00
CA LYS A 532 -16.82 20.90 18.15
C LYS A 532 -16.49 21.03 16.67
N GLU A 533 -15.61 21.94 16.30
CA GLU A 533 -15.19 22.12 14.91
C GLU A 533 -14.38 20.94 14.39
N LYS A 534 -13.42 20.45 15.20
CA LYS A 534 -12.64 19.26 14.87
C LYS A 534 -13.54 18.07 14.60
N ARG A 535 -14.49 17.81 15.49
CA ARG A 535 -15.49 16.74 15.35
C ARG A 535 -16.26 16.85 14.05
N ASN A 536 -16.80 18.03 13.74
CA ASN A 536 -17.57 18.26 12.52
C ASN A 536 -16.76 18.03 11.24
N ILE A 537 -15.47 18.44 11.23
CA ILE A 537 -14.56 18.24 10.11
C ILE A 537 -14.28 16.76 9.93
N LEU A 538 -13.97 16.03 11.01
CA LEU A 538 -13.68 14.60 10.94
C LEU A 538 -14.88 13.79 10.47
N LEU A 539 -16.09 14.10 10.95
CA LEU A 539 -17.30 13.43 10.49
C LEU A 539 -17.56 13.69 9.00
N LYS A 540 -17.29 14.91 8.49
CA LYS A 540 -17.35 15.19 7.05
C LYS A 540 -16.33 14.41 6.23
N PHE A 541 -15.09 14.27 6.72
CA PHE A 541 -14.07 13.46 6.04
C PHE A 541 -14.47 11.99 5.93
N ILE A 542 -15.10 11.45 6.97
CA ILE A 542 -15.61 10.07 6.95
C ILE A 542 -16.79 9.94 5.96
N SER A 543 -17.78 10.81 6.08
CA SER A 543 -19.04 10.69 5.30
C SER A 543 -18.88 11.02 3.82
N ASN A 544 -18.08 12.04 3.49
CA ASN A 544 -17.99 12.57 2.12
C ASN A 544 -16.78 12.03 1.34
N GLU A 545 -15.69 11.72 2.03
CA GLU A 545 -14.41 11.36 1.40
C GLU A 545 -13.99 9.93 1.69
N GLY A 546 -14.66 9.24 2.62
CA GLY A 546 -14.29 7.88 3.05
C GLY A 546 -12.88 7.80 3.65
N ARG A 547 -12.37 8.89 4.24
CA ARG A 547 -11.03 8.92 4.83
C ARG A 547 -10.95 7.98 6.02
N PHE A 548 -9.85 7.25 6.09
CA PHE A 548 -9.54 6.43 7.25
C PHE A 548 -9.18 7.33 8.44
N ILE A 549 -9.94 7.18 9.52
CA ILE A 549 -9.64 7.75 10.84
C ILE A 549 -9.31 6.59 11.79
N PRO A 550 -8.21 6.66 12.54
CA PRO A 550 -7.84 5.60 13.46
C PRO A 550 -8.97 5.29 14.47
N PRO A 551 -9.25 4.03 14.78
CA PRO A 551 -10.44 3.62 15.53
C PRO A 551 -10.58 4.27 16.92
N LEU A 552 -9.48 4.41 17.66
CA LEU A 552 -9.48 5.06 18.95
C LEU A 552 -9.74 6.58 18.83
N THR A 553 -9.14 7.21 17.81
CA THR A 553 -9.40 8.62 17.50
C THR A 553 -10.87 8.83 17.12
N LEU A 554 -11.45 7.91 16.35
CA LEU A 554 -12.88 7.94 16.03
C LEU A 554 -13.74 7.90 17.29
N LYS A 555 -13.39 7.05 18.29
CA LYS A 555 -14.09 6.99 19.57
C LYS A 555 -14.05 8.31 20.34
N VAL A 556 -12.89 8.98 20.34
CA VAL A 556 -12.73 10.29 20.96
C VAL A 556 -13.72 11.29 20.36
N PHE A 557 -13.69 11.46 19.04
CA PHE A 557 -14.54 12.44 18.37
C PHE A 557 -15.99 12.01 18.19
N SER A 558 -16.32 10.75 18.45
CA SER A 558 -17.70 10.27 18.58
C SER A 558 -18.25 10.40 20.01
N LYS A 559 -17.45 10.88 20.98
CA LYS A 559 -17.86 11.06 22.38
C LYS A 559 -18.38 9.78 23.04
N THR A 560 -17.60 8.69 22.95
CA THR A 560 -18.00 7.38 23.47
C THR A 560 -17.59 7.16 24.93
N PHE A 561 -16.86 8.09 25.55
CA PHE A 561 -16.32 7.93 26.90
C PHE A 561 -17.24 8.48 28.00
N ASP A 562 -17.90 9.62 27.79
CA ASP A 562 -18.75 10.28 28.79
C ASP A 562 -20.25 9.89 28.71
N GLY A 563 -20.70 9.27 27.63
CA GLY A 563 -22.15 9.07 27.42
C GLY A 563 -22.88 10.35 27.03
N ALA A 564 -23.93 10.20 26.23
CA ALA A 564 -24.52 11.29 25.44
C ALA A 564 -25.55 12.13 26.22
N ASN A 565 -25.18 12.88 27.22
CA ASN A 565 -26.11 13.75 27.96
C ASN A 565 -26.00 15.23 27.57
N GLY A 566 -25.97 15.57 26.28
CA GLY A 566 -25.93 16.96 25.80
C GLY A 566 -24.53 17.61 25.85
N LYS A 567 -23.48 16.81 26.09
CA LYS A 567 -22.09 17.28 26.20
C LYS A 567 -21.25 16.96 24.95
N GLU A 568 -21.89 16.68 23.81
CA GLU A 568 -21.19 16.22 22.58
C GLU A 568 -20.32 17.28 21.92
N MET A 569 -20.46 18.52 22.36
CA MET A 569 -19.81 19.68 21.71
C MET A 569 -18.47 20.08 22.31
N TYR A 570 -18.05 19.48 23.42
CA TYR A 570 -16.76 19.74 24.06
C TYR A 570 -16.20 18.50 24.74
N TRP A 571 -14.88 18.47 24.97
CA TRP A 571 -14.17 17.41 25.66
C TRP A 571 -14.18 17.70 27.16
N THR A 572 -14.84 16.85 27.95
CA THR A 572 -15.04 17.06 29.39
C THR A 572 -13.85 16.54 30.19
N HIS A 573 -13.74 16.92 31.46
CA HIS A 573 -12.75 16.33 32.37
C HIS A 573 -13.04 14.84 32.61
N GLU A 574 -14.31 14.45 32.64
CA GLU A 574 -14.71 13.05 32.73
C GLU A 574 -14.30 12.26 31.48
N ASP A 575 -14.42 12.84 30.29
CA ASP A 575 -13.90 12.21 29.06
C ASP A 575 -12.40 11.99 29.15
N PHE A 576 -11.66 13.00 29.61
CA PHE A 576 -10.21 12.94 29.77
C PHE A 576 -9.81 11.74 30.64
N ASN A 577 -10.33 11.66 31.88
CA ASN A 577 -9.99 10.63 32.85
C ASN A 577 -10.42 9.23 32.36
N LYS A 578 -11.63 9.09 31.85
CA LYS A 578 -12.12 7.81 31.29
C LYS A 578 -11.33 7.36 30.06
N TYR A 579 -10.88 8.30 29.25
CA TYR A 579 -10.07 8.01 28.09
C TYR A 579 -8.68 7.51 28.49
N GLU A 580 -8.07 8.15 29.46
CA GLU A 580 -6.78 7.76 30.04
C GLU A 580 -6.86 6.37 30.70
N GLU A 581 -7.85 6.13 31.57
CA GLU A 581 -8.12 4.82 32.16
C GLU A 581 -8.34 3.73 31.10
N TYR A 582 -9.07 4.06 30.06
CA TYR A 582 -9.33 3.14 28.95
C TYR A 582 -8.05 2.73 28.24
N GLN A 583 -7.19 3.68 27.92
CA GLN A 583 -5.90 3.44 27.28
C GLN A 583 -5.01 2.57 28.17
N GLU A 584 -4.87 2.93 29.43
CA GLU A 584 -4.06 2.20 30.41
C GLU A 584 -4.54 0.74 30.56
N LYS A 585 -5.84 0.56 30.69
CA LYS A 585 -6.47 -0.77 30.79
C LYS A 585 -6.18 -1.63 29.55
N LYS A 586 -6.26 -1.07 28.35
CA LYS A 586 -5.94 -1.77 27.10
C LYS A 586 -4.49 -2.25 27.07
N LEU A 587 -3.55 -1.40 27.46
CA LEU A 587 -2.13 -1.73 27.50
C LEU A 587 -1.82 -2.79 28.55
N LYS A 588 -2.37 -2.67 29.75
CA LYS A 588 -2.24 -3.68 30.82
C LYS A 588 -2.73 -5.05 30.38
N TYR A 589 -3.88 -5.12 29.70
CA TYR A 589 -4.38 -6.40 29.17
C TYR A 589 -3.47 -6.99 28.10
N PHE A 590 -2.92 -6.17 27.23
CA PHE A 590 -2.00 -6.64 26.20
C PHE A 590 -0.73 -7.24 26.81
N ILE A 591 -0.15 -6.61 27.83
CA ILE A 591 1.03 -7.12 28.56
C ILE A 591 0.71 -8.43 29.27
N ASN A 592 -0.34 -8.44 30.10
CA ASN A 592 -0.68 -9.59 30.93
C ASN A 592 -1.10 -10.83 30.12
N SER A 593 -1.46 -10.64 28.85
CA SER A 593 -1.77 -11.76 27.95
C SER A 593 -0.57 -12.69 27.67
N ILE A 594 0.64 -12.27 28.03
CA ILE A 594 1.88 -13.04 27.88
C ILE A 594 2.18 -13.85 29.15
N GLU A 595 2.02 -13.24 30.34
CA GLU A 595 2.37 -13.85 31.62
C GLU A 595 1.53 -15.08 31.95
N LYS A 596 0.25 -15.10 31.58
CA LYS A 596 -0.66 -16.24 31.79
C LYS A 596 -0.34 -17.51 30.99
N ARG A 597 0.47 -17.42 29.94
CA ARG A 597 0.88 -18.59 29.14
C ARG A 597 2.20 -19.21 29.58
N GLY A 598 3.03 -18.47 30.33
CA GLY A 598 4.26 -19.00 30.93
C GLY A 598 3.98 -19.98 32.07
N ASN A 599 2.88 -19.80 32.81
CA ASN A 599 2.53 -20.63 33.99
C ASN A 599 1.67 -21.88 33.67
N ASN A 600 1.27 -22.08 32.41
CA ASN A 600 0.50 -23.25 31.97
C ASN A 600 1.34 -24.31 31.21
N ASN A 601 2.67 -24.15 31.18
CA ASN A 601 3.61 -25.09 30.57
C ASN A 601 4.65 -25.64 31.57
N GLU A 602 4.34 -25.68 32.87
CA GLU A 602 5.02 -26.53 33.85
C GLU A 602 4.22 -27.80 34.17
#